data_4ae304a79ca30b73056075faf9639fbf
#
_entry.id   4ae304a79ca30b73056075faf9639fbf
#
_cell.length_a   1.000
_cell.length_b   1.000
_cell.length_c   1.000
_cell.angle_alpha   90.00
_cell.angle_beta   90.00
_cell.angle_gamma   90.00
#
_symmetry.space_group_name_H-M   'P 1'
#
loop_
_entity.id
_entity.type
_entity.pdbx_description
1 polymer ?
#
loop_
_entity_poly.entity_id
_entity_poly.type
_entity_poly.pdbx_seq_one_letter_code
_entity_poly.pdbx_strand_id
1 'polypeptide(L)'
;MAVVTMRQLLESGVHFGHQTRRWNPKMKRFIFTERNGIYIIDLQQSLSYIDRAYEYVKETVAHGGSIMFVGTKKQGQEAIAEQASRVGMPYVNHRWLGGMLTNFNTVHKRLQRLKELEEIDFDDVAGSGMTKKELLMMRREKEKLERTLGGIRDMAKTPSAIWVVDTKKEHIAVGEAHKLGIPVIAMLDTNCDPDEVNYPIPGNDDAIRSVALLTRVIADAVAEGLMARAGAASAEGSAEEPLAEWERELLAGAGAADEAAAAEVTSAELATEQS
;
A
#
# COMPACT_ATOMS: atom_id res chain seq x y z
N MET A 1 -7.50 -19.28 4.43
CA MET A 1 -7.88 -19.67 3.04
C MET A 1 -6.76 -19.20 2.13
N ALA A 2 -6.38 -19.94 1.10
CA ALA A 2 -5.39 -19.48 0.15
C ALA A 2 -5.90 -18.21 -0.56
N VAL A 3 -5.11 -17.14 -0.56
CA VAL A 3 -5.47 -15.83 -1.12
C VAL A 3 -5.67 -15.90 -2.64
N VAL A 4 -4.94 -16.83 -3.29
CA VAL A 4 -5.00 -17.09 -4.73
C VAL A 4 -5.06 -18.59 -4.97
N THR A 5 -5.82 -19.00 -5.99
CA THR A 5 -5.90 -20.41 -6.37
C THR A 5 -4.80 -20.77 -7.38
N MET A 6 -4.35 -22.04 -7.34
CA MET A 6 -3.41 -22.60 -8.32
C MET A 6 -3.86 -22.36 -9.76
N ARG A 7 -5.16 -22.45 -10.01
CA ARG A 7 -5.77 -22.23 -11.32
C ARG A 7 -5.56 -20.79 -11.83
N GLN A 8 -5.75 -19.80 -10.97
CA GLN A 8 -5.52 -18.39 -11.30
C GLN A 8 -4.04 -18.13 -11.65
N LEU A 9 -3.10 -18.74 -10.89
CA LEU A 9 -1.68 -18.63 -11.18
C LEU A 9 -1.30 -19.25 -12.55
N LEU A 10 -1.89 -20.39 -12.89
CA LEU A 10 -1.70 -21.04 -14.19
C LEU A 10 -2.27 -20.19 -15.34
N GLU A 11 -3.51 -19.71 -15.20
CA GLU A 11 -4.20 -18.93 -16.24
C GLU A 11 -3.52 -17.56 -16.50
N SER A 12 -2.91 -16.97 -15.46
CA SER A 12 -2.13 -15.72 -15.59
C SER A 12 -0.71 -15.92 -16.11
N GLY A 13 -0.22 -17.16 -16.18
CA GLY A 13 1.10 -17.48 -16.70
C GLY A 13 2.25 -17.18 -15.73
N VAL A 14 2.00 -17.19 -14.43
CA VAL A 14 3.02 -16.98 -13.38
C VAL A 14 4.12 -18.03 -13.41
N HIS A 15 3.81 -19.24 -13.88
CA HIS A 15 4.72 -20.39 -13.91
C HIS A 15 5.82 -20.33 -14.99
N PHE A 16 5.70 -19.43 -15.95
CA PHE A 16 6.76 -19.28 -16.98
C PHE A 16 7.91 -18.45 -16.43
N GLY A 17 9.12 -18.96 -16.61
CA GLY A 17 10.34 -18.23 -16.32
C GLY A 17 11.06 -17.80 -17.61
N HIS A 18 12.28 -17.34 -17.46
CA HIS A 18 13.14 -16.96 -18.56
C HIS A 18 13.79 -18.17 -19.26
N GLN A 19 14.43 -17.90 -20.39
CA GLN A 19 15.24 -18.88 -21.10
C GLN A 19 16.38 -19.44 -20.20
N THR A 20 16.70 -20.73 -20.34
CA THR A 20 17.72 -21.44 -19.58
C THR A 20 19.10 -20.75 -19.57
N ARG A 21 19.41 -20.00 -20.61
CA ARG A 21 20.63 -19.24 -20.77
C ARG A 21 20.75 -18.01 -19.86
N ARG A 22 19.62 -17.48 -19.36
CA ARG A 22 19.54 -16.22 -18.58
C ARG A 22 19.26 -16.43 -17.10
N TRP A 23 19.32 -17.64 -16.61
CA TRP A 23 18.92 -17.95 -15.25
C TRP A 23 20.01 -17.63 -14.22
N ASN A 24 19.58 -17.48 -12.96
CA ASN A 24 20.47 -17.42 -11.81
C ASN A 24 20.49 -18.79 -11.12
N PRO A 25 21.68 -19.42 -10.88
CA PRO A 25 21.77 -20.72 -10.20
C PRO A 25 21.10 -20.75 -8.82
N LYS A 26 21.06 -19.65 -8.09
CA LYS A 26 20.36 -19.54 -6.79
C LYS A 26 18.86 -19.77 -6.88
N MET A 27 18.26 -19.52 -8.06
CA MET A 27 16.83 -19.76 -8.32
C MET A 27 16.49 -21.23 -8.52
N LYS A 28 17.49 -22.15 -8.56
CA LYS A 28 17.27 -23.59 -8.75
C LYS A 28 16.22 -24.17 -7.80
N ARG A 29 16.16 -23.68 -6.57
CA ARG A 29 15.21 -24.13 -5.55
C ARG A 29 13.73 -23.87 -5.89
N PHE A 30 13.47 -22.92 -6.78
CA PHE A 30 12.12 -22.50 -7.20
C PHE A 30 11.71 -23.05 -8.57
N ILE A 31 12.64 -23.74 -9.25
CA ILE A 31 12.41 -24.27 -10.61
C ILE A 31 11.88 -25.68 -10.49
N PHE A 32 10.72 -25.94 -11.08
CA PHE A 32 10.11 -27.27 -11.15
C PHE A 32 10.72 -28.12 -12.26
N THR A 33 10.82 -27.58 -13.49
CA THR A 33 11.34 -28.29 -14.67
C THR A 33 11.75 -27.32 -15.76
N GLU A 34 12.31 -27.86 -16.83
CA GLU A 34 12.61 -27.16 -18.08
C GLU A 34 11.74 -27.72 -19.20
N ARG A 35 11.19 -26.83 -20.01
CA ARG A 35 10.44 -27.21 -21.22
C ARG A 35 10.73 -26.24 -22.36
N ASN A 36 11.11 -26.75 -23.53
CA ASN A 36 11.41 -25.95 -24.72
C ASN A 36 12.44 -24.82 -24.48
N GLY A 37 13.47 -25.06 -23.63
CA GLY A 37 14.50 -24.07 -23.33
C GLY A 37 14.03 -22.92 -22.42
N ILE A 38 12.89 -23.09 -21.74
CA ILE A 38 12.33 -22.15 -20.77
C ILE A 38 12.16 -22.88 -19.44
N TYR A 39 12.56 -22.23 -18.33
CA TYR A 39 12.31 -22.76 -17.01
C TYR A 39 10.86 -22.58 -16.59
N ILE A 40 10.32 -23.57 -15.88
CA ILE A 40 8.99 -23.55 -15.28
C ILE A 40 9.14 -23.45 -13.77
N ILE A 41 8.50 -22.44 -13.19
CA ILE A 41 8.53 -22.15 -11.75
C ILE A 41 7.53 -23.07 -11.04
N ASP A 42 7.91 -23.53 -9.84
CA ASP A 42 7.06 -24.34 -8.99
C ASP A 42 5.98 -23.48 -8.30
N LEU A 43 4.75 -23.61 -8.78
CA LEU A 43 3.61 -22.84 -8.26
C LEU A 43 3.18 -23.26 -6.84
N GLN A 44 3.49 -24.48 -6.39
CA GLN A 44 3.17 -24.89 -5.02
C GLN A 44 4.02 -24.10 -4.01
N GLN A 45 5.29 -23.94 -4.33
CA GLN A 45 6.16 -23.08 -3.55
C GLN A 45 5.73 -21.62 -3.65
N SER A 46 5.40 -21.12 -4.87
CA SER A 46 4.95 -19.75 -5.07
C SER A 46 3.74 -19.42 -4.19
N LEU A 47 2.75 -20.32 -4.06
CA LEU A 47 1.61 -20.13 -3.16
C LEU A 47 2.03 -19.92 -1.71
N SER A 48 2.93 -20.75 -1.19
CA SER A 48 3.42 -20.62 0.20
C SER A 48 4.14 -19.30 0.44
N TYR A 49 4.88 -18.80 -0.55
CA TYR A 49 5.57 -17.52 -0.46
C TYR A 49 4.61 -16.33 -0.62
N ILE A 50 3.57 -16.47 -1.43
CA ILE A 50 2.49 -15.48 -1.55
C ILE A 50 1.77 -15.33 -0.22
N ASP A 51 1.36 -16.44 0.41
CA ASP A 51 0.66 -16.42 1.69
C ASP A 51 1.51 -15.74 2.78
N ARG A 52 2.81 -16.04 2.86
CA ARG A 52 3.74 -15.39 3.81
C ARG A 52 3.89 -13.89 3.55
N ALA A 53 4.03 -13.49 2.29
CA ALA A 53 4.14 -12.09 1.92
C ALA A 53 2.85 -11.32 2.21
N TYR A 54 1.70 -11.95 1.97
CA TYR A 54 0.38 -11.41 2.25
C TYR A 54 0.19 -11.11 3.73
N GLU A 55 0.44 -12.10 4.59
CA GLU A 55 0.35 -11.95 6.04
C GLU A 55 1.27 -10.82 6.55
N TYR A 56 2.52 -10.80 6.09
CA TYR A 56 3.47 -9.76 6.45
C TYR A 56 3.02 -8.36 6.06
N VAL A 57 2.50 -8.18 4.83
CA VAL A 57 1.99 -6.90 4.34
C VAL A 57 0.79 -6.45 5.15
N LYS A 58 -0.17 -7.34 5.37
CA LYS A 58 -1.38 -7.08 6.17
C LYS A 58 -1.02 -6.64 7.58
N GLU A 59 -0.12 -7.35 8.25
CA GLU A 59 0.32 -7.04 9.60
C GLU A 59 1.06 -5.69 9.67
N THR A 60 1.98 -5.43 8.72
CA THR A 60 2.71 -4.17 8.62
C THR A 60 1.77 -2.98 8.47
N VAL A 61 0.74 -3.11 7.65
CA VAL A 61 -0.25 -2.03 7.40
C VAL A 61 -1.22 -1.88 8.57
N ALA A 62 -1.62 -2.96 9.23
CA ALA A 62 -2.44 -2.93 10.44
C ALA A 62 -1.75 -2.13 11.57
N HIS A 63 -0.42 -2.22 11.69
CA HIS A 63 0.39 -1.42 12.61
C HIS A 63 0.69 0.02 12.13
N GLY A 64 0.02 0.48 11.06
CA GLY A 64 0.19 1.85 10.54
C GLY A 64 1.38 2.04 9.59
N GLY A 65 2.02 0.96 9.15
CA GLY A 65 3.06 1.01 8.14
C GLY A 65 2.51 1.33 6.74
N SER A 66 3.36 1.84 5.87
CA SER A 66 3.06 2.07 4.45
C SER A 66 3.90 1.19 3.56
N ILE A 67 3.32 0.72 2.46
CA ILE A 67 3.99 -0.11 1.46
C ILE A 67 4.16 0.70 0.19
N MET A 68 5.40 0.81 -0.33
CA MET A 68 5.65 1.48 -1.62
C MET A 68 5.67 0.44 -2.74
N PHE A 69 4.92 0.72 -3.81
CA PHE A 69 4.87 -0.13 -5.00
C PHE A 69 5.87 0.35 -6.04
N VAL A 70 6.78 -0.53 -6.47
CA VAL A 70 7.86 -0.21 -7.42
C VAL A 70 7.85 -1.17 -8.58
N GLY A 71 7.81 -0.62 -9.80
CA GLY A 71 7.95 -1.41 -11.02
C GLY A 71 7.90 -0.56 -12.26
N THR A 72 9.08 -0.36 -12.84
CA THR A 72 9.23 0.48 -14.03
C THR A 72 9.16 -0.30 -15.34
N LYS A 73 8.95 -1.63 -15.26
CA LYS A 73 8.77 -2.49 -16.42
C LYS A 73 7.47 -2.15 -17.12
N LYS A 74 7.50 -1.99 -18.46
CA LYS A 74 6.31 -1.59 -19.24
C LYS A 74 5.09 -2.47 -18.96
N GLN A 75 5.30 -3.76 -18.73
CA GLN A 75 4.26 -4.74 -18.43
C GLN A 75 3.58 -4.52 -17.09
N GLY A 76 4.25 -3.84 -16.14
CA GLY A 76 3.75 -3.61 -14.78
C GLY A 76 3.31 -2.18 -14.47
N GLN A 77 3.66 -1.20 -15.33
CA GLN A 77 3.45 0.22 -15.04
C GLN A 77 2.02 0.59 -14.71
N GLU A 78 1.07 0.08 -15.51
CA GLU A 78 -0.36 0.35 -15.35
C GLU A 78 -0.93 -0.37 -14.14
N ALA A 79 -0.64 -1.66 -13.99
CA ALA A 79 -1.11 -2.46 -12.87
C ALA A 79 -0.63 -1.92 -11.51
N ILE A 80 0.63 -1.45 -11.43
CA ILE A 80 1.18 -0.84 -10.23
C ILE A 80 0.47 0.46 -9.89
N ALA A 81 0.30 1.36 -10.86
CA ALA A 81 -0.38 2.63 -10.65
C ALA A 81 -1.84 2.43 -10.22
N GLU A 82 -2.57 1.55 -10.90
CA GLU A 82 -3.97 1.24 -10.61
C GLU A 82 -4.13 0.66 -9.19
N GLN A 83 -3.37 -0.39 -8.87
CA GLN A 83 -3.54 -1.10 -7.61
C GLN A 83 -3.03 -0.28 -6.41
N ALA A 84 -1.93 0.44 -6.56
CA ALA A 84 -1.43 1.33 -5.50
C ALA A 84 -2.38 2.50 -5.25
N SER A 85 -2.93 3.12 -6.31
CA SER A 85 -3.93 4.19 -6.17
C SER A 85 -5.22 3.70 -5.51
N ARG A 86 -5.67 2.47 -5.81
CA ARG A 86 -6.84 1.84 -5.19
C ARG A 86 -6.74 1.77 -3.68
N VAL A 87 -5.54 1.53 -3.15
CA VAL A 87 -5.30 1.39 -1.70
C VAL A 87 -4.64 2.61 -1.06
N GLY A 88 -4.48 3.70 -1.81
CA GLY A 88 -3.88 4.94 -1.30
C GLY A 88 -2.41 4.82 -0.90
N MET A 89 -1.65 3.90 -1.52
CA MET A 89 -0.24 3.68 -1.22
C MET A 89 0.68 4.35 -2.25
N PRO A 90 1.87 4.80 -1.85
CA PRO A 90 2.83 5.41 -2.77
C PRO A 90 3.35 4.41 -3.80
N TYR A 91 3.62 4.89 -5.03
CA TYR A 91 4.15 4.05 -6.08
C TYR A 91 5.13 4.76 -7.02
N VAL A 92 5.98 3.98 -7.67
CA VAL A 92 6.91 4.43 -8.72
C VAL A 92 6.80 3.47 -9.89
N ASN A 93 6.24 3.96 -11.01
CA ASN A 93 5.95 3.14 -12.19
C ASN A 93 6.73 3.55 -13.46
N HIS A 94 7.43 4.69 -13.48
CA HIS A 94 8.17 5.12 -14.66
C HIS A 94 9.67 4.89 -14.56
N ARG A 95 10.32 5.52 -13.61
CA ARG A 95 11.76 5.41 -13.41
C ARG A 95 12.11 5.65 -11.95
N TRP A 96 12.88 4.75 -11.37
CA TRP A 96 13.48 4.99 -10.06
C TRP A 96 14.58 6.04 -10.17
N LEU A 97 14.50 7.07 -9.37
CA LEU A 97 15.56 8.08 -9.25
C LEU A 97 16.47 7.69 -8.10
N GLY A 98 17.80 7.66 -8.34
CA GLY A 98 18.76 7.37 -7.27
C GLY A 98 18.59 8.33 -6.10
N GLY A 99 18.54 7.79 -4.88
CA GLY A 99 18.34 8.57 -3.66
C GLY A 99 16.89 8.78 -3.24
N MET A 100 15.92 8.11 -3.87
CA MET A 100 14.50 8.28 -3.52
C MET A 100 14.20 7.90 -2.07
N LEU A 101 14.88 6.90 -1.53
CA LEU A 101 14.77 6.50 -0.12
C LEU A 101 15.92 7.07 0.71
N THR A 102 17.15 6.92 0.26
CA THR A 102 18.36 7.31 1.00
C THR A 102 18.56 8.82 1.11
N ASN A 103 18.06 9.61 0.16
CA ASN A 103 18.11 11.07 0.17
C ASN A 103 16.71 11.69 0.07
N PHE A 104 15.80 11.18 0.91
CA PHE A 104 14.39 11.58 0.89
C PHE A 104 14.18 13.09 1.09
N ASN A 105 15.01 13.76 1.88
CA ASN A 105 14.91 15.21 2.08
C ASN A 105 15.02 16.00 0.76
N THR A 106 15.91 15.58 -0.16
CA THR A 106 16.03 16.20 -1.48
C THR A 106 14.83 15.90 -2.35
N VAL A 107 14.32 14.66 -2.29
CA VAL A 107 13.10 14.27 -3.01
C VAL A 107 11.90 15.06 -2.50
N HIS A 108 11.77 15.23 -1.19
CA HIS A 108 10.69 16.01 -0.57
C HIS A 108 10.67 17.47 -1.06
N LYS A 109 11.84 18.13 -1.20
CA LYS A 109 11.91 19.46 -1.82
C LYS A 109 11.40 19.47 -3.26
N ARG A 110 11.63 18.40 -4.04
CA ARG A 110 11.08 18.29 -5.40
C ARG A 110 9.58 18.02 -5.40
N LEU A 111 9.05 17.32 -4.40
CA LEU A 111 7.61 17.17 -4.21
C LEU A 111 6.94 18.49 -3.84
N GLN A 112 7.56 19.28 -2.98
CA GLN A 112 7.09 20.65 -2.68
C GLN A 112 7.06 21.50 -3.95
N ARG A 113 8.14 21.44 -4.77
CA ARG A 113 8.17 22.14 -6.06
C ARG A 113 7.06 21.69 -7.01
N LEU A 114 6.72 20.41 -7.02
CA LEU A 114 5.59 19.90 -7.81
C LEU A 114 4.27 20.52 -7.34
N LYS A 115 4.04 20.59 -6.03
CA LYS A 115 2.84 21.23 -5.45
C LYS A 115 2.75 22.70 -5.80
N GLU A 116 3.86 23.47 -5.70
CA GLU A 116 3.92 24.87 -6.14
C GLU A 116 3.54 25.02 -7.63
N LEU A 117 4.03 24.11 -8.48
CA LEU A 117 3.71 24.14 -9.91
C LEU A 117 2.26 23.73 -10.20
N GLU A 118 1.61 23.01 -9.32
CA GLU A 118 0.19 22.65 -9.44
C GLU A 118 -0.75 23.80 -9.14
N GLU A 119 -0.33 24.73 -8.28
CA GLU A 119 -1.09 25.93 -7.90
C GLU A 119 -1.06 27.03 -9.00
N ILE A 120 -0.12 26.92 -9.95
CA ILE A 120 0.02 27.91 -11.01
C ILE A 120 -0.98 27.64 -12.13
N ASP A 121 -1.80 28.64 -12.47
CA ASP A 121 -2.61 28.63 -13.69
C ASP A 121 -1.73 28.96 -14.91
N PHE A 122 -1.51 27.97 -15.76
CA PHE A 122 -0.67 28.11 -16.96
C PHE A 122 -1.39 28.77 -18.14
N ASP A 123 -2.70 28.92 -18.07
CA ASP A 123 -3.49 29.51 -19.15
C ASP A 123 -3.72 31.02 -18.93
N ASP A 124 -3.56 31.52 -17.70
CA ASP A 124 -3.65 32.95 -17.36
C ASP A 124 -2.26 33.64 -17.42
N VAL A 125 -1.92 34.12 -18.62
CA VAL A 125 -0.65 34.87 -18.86
C VAL A 125 -0.73 36.25 -18.25
N ALA A 126 -1.92 36.88 -18.20
CA ALA A 126 -2.07 38.27 -17.75
C ALA A 126 -2.00 38.40 -16.22
N GLY A 127 -2.64 37.42 -15.48
CA GLY A 127 -2.62 37.44 -14.04
C GLY A 127 -1.34 36.91 -13.41
N SER A 128 -0.60 36.03 -14.11
CA SER A 128 0.66 35.46 -13.59
C SER A 128 1.85 36.41 -13.62
N GLY A 129 1.81 37.49 -14.42
CA GLY A 129 2.93 38.42 -14.65
C GLY A 129 4.16 37.78 -15.33
N MET A 130 4.02 36.55 -15.84
CA MET A 130 5.11 35.80 -16.47
C MET A 130 4.98 35.79 -17.99
N THR A 131 6.09 35.57 -18.67
CA THR A 131 6.07 35.44 -20.13
C THR A 131 5.52 34.08 -20.55
N LYS A 132 4.91 33.98 -21.74
CA LYS A 132 4.44 32.70 -22.31
C LYS A 132 5.54 31.64 -22.37
N LYS A 133 6.80 32.05 -22.58
CA LYS A 133 7.94 31.13 -22.61
C LYS A 133 8.22 30.53 -21.23
N GLU A 134 8.16 31.33 -20.18
CA GLU A 134 8.39 30.90 -18.80
C GLU A 134 7.27 29.94 -18.36
N LEU A 135 6.02 30.28 -18.61
CA LEU A 135 4.87 29.38 -18.33
C LEU A 135 4.99 28.03 -19.05
N LEU A 136 5.42 28.03 -20.32
CA LEU A 136 5.65 26.81 -21.07
C LEU A 136 6.80 25.97 -20.47
N MET A 137 7.87 26.60 -19.99
CA MET A 137 8.97 25.88 -19.33
C MET A 137 8.53 25.27 -18.00
N MET A 138 7.76 26.00 -17.20
CA MET A 138 7.21 25.51 -15.93
C MET A 138 6.20 24.37 -16.16
N ARG A 139 5.34 24.47 -17.17
CA ARG A 139 4.42 23.39 -17.54
C ARG A 139 5.18 22.10 -17.90
N ARG A 140 6.26 22.20 -18.67
CA ARG A 140 7.11 21.04 -19.00
C ARG A 140 7.83 20.49 -17.77
N GLU A 141 8.24 21.36 -16.85
CA GLU A 141 8.82 20.93 -15.56
C GLU A 141 7.78 20.17 -14.74
N LYS A 142 6.56 20.69 -14.61
CA LYS A 142 5.43 20.02 -13.94
C LYS A 142 5.17 18.64 -14.52
N GLU A 143 4.96 18.54 -15.82
CA GLU A 143 4.70 17.25 -16.52
C GLU A 143 5.82 16.23 -16.29
N LYS A 144 7.09 16.68 -16.26
CA LYS A 144 8.23 15.82 -15.97
C LYS A 144 8.24 15.34 -14.53
N LEU A 145 7.99 16.22 -13.56
CA LEU A 145 7.94 15.87 -12.13
C LEU A 145 6.74 14.97 -11.84
N GLU A 146 5.58 15.29 -12.35
CA GLU A 146 4.35 14.51 -12.20
C GLU A 146 4.53 13.07 -12.70
N ARG A 147 5.13 12.91 -13.88
CA ARG A 147 5.41 11.58 -14.43
C ARG A 147 6.38 10.76 -13.60
N THR A 148 7.36 11.40 -12.93
CA THR A 148 8.42 10.69 -12.19
C THR A 148 8.15 10.56 -10.69
N LEU A 149 7.46 11.52 -10.10
CA LEU A 149 7.23 11.64 -8.67
C LEU A 149 5.74 11.68 -8.28
N GLY A 150 4.84 11.74 -9.25
CA GLY A 150 3.40 11.86 -8.99
C GLY A 150 2.85 10.77 -8.08
N GLY A 151 3.33 9.53 -8.21
CA GLY A 151 2.88 8.42 -7.37
C GLY A 151 3.36 8.46 -5.91
N ILE A 152 4.30 9.34 -5.57
CA ILE A 152 4.79 9.54 -4.20
C ILE A 152 4.46 10.93 -3.64
N ARG A 153 3.55 11.67 -4.29
CA ARG A 153 3.18 13.06 -3.96
C ARG A 153 2.88 13.27 -2.48
N ASP A 154 2.14 12.37 -1.87
CA ASP A 154 1.64 12.50 -0.50
C ASP A 154 2.51 11.76 0.53
N MET A 155 3.66 11.27 0.11
CA MET A 155 4.56 10.56 0.99
C MET A 155 5.31 11.54 1.90
N ALA A 156 5.01 11.48 3.21
CA ALA A 156 5.65 12.33 4.22
C ALA A 156 6.91 11.68 4.84
N LYS A 157 7.00 10.37 4.84
CA LYS A 157 8.11 9.57 5.42
C LYS A 157 8.45 8.39 4.53
N THR A 158 9.63 7.79 4.76
CA THR A 158 10.05 6.56 4.09
C THR A 158 9.06 5.42 4.37
N PRO A 159 8.81 4.52 3.40
CA PRO A 159 7.86 3.41 3.57
C PRO A 159 8.41 2.37 4.55
N SER A 160 7.51 1.60 5.16
CA SER A 160 7.85 0.51 6.08
C SER A 160 8.30 -0.76 5.34
N ALA A 161 7.84 -0.97 4.12
CA ALA A 161 8.32 -2.02 3.22
C ALA A 161 8.11 -1.60 1.76
N ILE A 162 8.78 -2.28 0.83
CA ILE A 162 8.61 -2.04 -0.60
C ILE A 162 8.16 -3.33 -1.32
N TRP A 163 7.21 -3.18 -2.25
CA TRP A 163 6.83 -4.20 -3.23
C TRP A 163 7.56 -3.92 -4.55
N VAL A 164 8.36 -4.85 -5.04
CA VAL A 164 9.20 -4.67 -6.24
C VAL A 164 8.84 -5.70 -7.30
N VAL A 165 8.61 -5.24 -8.51
CA VAL A 165 8.47 -6.08 -9.70
C VAL A 165 9.77 -6.03 -10.50
N ASP A 166 10.44 -7.19 -10.63
CA ASP A 166 11.75 -7.36 -11.28
C ASP A 166 12.91 -6.66 -10.53
N THR A 167 13.49 -7.38 -9.55
CA THR A 167 14.62 -6.88 -8.75
C THR A 167 15.87 -6.59 -9.59
N LYS A 168 16.05 -7.29 -10.70
CA LYS A 168 17.21 -7.08 -11.59
C LYS A 168 17.16 -5.72 -12.28
N LYS A 169 15.97 -5.25 -12.64
CA LYS A 169 15.77 -3.93 -13.20
C LYS A 169 15.80 -2.85 -12.13
N GLU A 170 15.17 -3.09 -11.00
CA GLU A 170 15.04 -2.14 -9.90
C GLU A 170 16.15 -2.32 -8.82
N HIS A 171 17.35 -2.78 -9.23
CA HIS A 171 18.47 -3.04 -8.31
C HIS A 171 18.87 -1.82 -7.47
N ILE A 172 18.65 -0.60 -7.97
CA ILE A 172 18.93 0.62 -7.22
C ILE A 172 17.92 0.77 -6.07
N ALA A 173 16.63 0.51 -6.31
CA ALA A 173 15.59 0.56 -5.28
C ALA A 173 15.85 -0.48 -4.19
N VAL A 174 16.16 -1.71 -4.57
CA VAL A 174 16.52 -2.80 -3.64
C VAL A 174 17.75 -2.42 -2.82
N GLY A 175 18.81 -1.92 -3.47
CA GLY A 175 20.03 -1.50 -2.77
C GLY A 175 19.82 -0.32 -1.81
N GLU A 176 18.93 0.61 -2.11
CA GLU A 176 18.57 1.69 -1.20
C GLU A 176 17.74 1.20 -0.02
N ALA A 177 16.79 0.30 -0.25
CA ALA A 177 15.99 -0.33 0.80
C ALA A 177 16.87 -1.09 1.80
N HIS A 178 17.83 -1.87 1.31
CA HIS A 178 18.81 -2.58 2.15
C HIS A 178 19.62 -1.63 3.03
N LYS A 179 20.11 -0.50 2.47
CA LYS A 179 20.86 0.50 3.24
C LYS A 179 20.07 1.11 4.39
N LEU A 180 18.76 1.19 4.26
CA LEU A 180 17.86 1.72 5.28
C LEU A 180 17.22 0.64 6.16
N GLY A 181 17.51 -0.64 5.91
CA GLY A 181 16.90 -1.75 6.62
C GLY A 181 15.40 -1.91 6.33
N ILE A 182 14.93 -1.42 5.19
CA ILE A 182 13.54 -1.54 4.76
C ILE A 182 13.34 -2.92 4.12
N PRO A 183 12.40 -3.74 4.63
CA PRO A 183 12.11 -5.05 4.06
C PRO A 183 11.62 -4.97 2.61
N VAL A 184 12.16 -5.86 1.78
CA VAL A 184 11.84 -5.96 0.37
C VAL A 184 10.97 -7.18 0.12
N ILE A 185 9.78 -6.97 -0.42
CA ILE A 185 8.89 -7.99 -0.95
C ILE A 185 9.02 -7.91 -2.46
N ALA A 186 9.35 -8.98 -3.14
CA ALA A 186 9.54 -8.90 -4.58
C ALA A 186 9.07 -10.12 -5.35
N MET A 187 8.57 -9.83 -6.55
CA MET A 187 8.33 -10.82 -7.59
C MET A 187 9.66 -11.15 -8.26
N LEU A 188 10.03 -12.43 -8.24
CA LEU A 188 11.30 -12.92 -8.74
C LEU A 188 11.10 -13.90 -9.90
N ASP A 189 11.62 -13.55 -11.05
CA ASP A 189 11.78 -14.49 -12.15
C ASP A 189 13.09 -15.26 -12.04
N THR A 190 13.30 -16.24 -12.87
CA THR A 190 14.44 -17.17 -12.84
C THR A 190 15.81 -16.52 -13.06
N ASN A 191 15.87 -15.24 -13.45
CA ASN A 191 17.09 -14.45 -13.67
C ASN A 191 17.49 -13.57 -12.46
N CYS A 192 16.66 -13.52 -11.41
CA CYS A 192 16.85 -12.68 -10.22
C CYS A 192 17.69 -13.37 -9.14
N ASP A 193 18.18 -12.61 -8.15
CA ASP A 193 18.83 -13.14 -6.95
C ASP A 193 17.83 -13.17 -5.78
N PRO A 194 17.46 -14.34 -5.27
CA PRO A 194 16.52 -14.44 -4.17
C PRO A 194 17.09 -14.02 -2.80
N ASP A 195 18.41 -13.93 -2.68
CA ASP A 195 19.06 -13.57 -1.42
C ASP A 195 19.03 -12.04 -1.17
N GLU A 196 18.70 -11.25 -2.20
CA GLU A 196 18.51 -9.80 -2.11
C GLU A 196 17.14 -9.40 -1.58
N VAL A 197 16.28 -10.38 -1.19
CA VAL A 197 14.86 -10.11 -0.89
C VAL A 197 14.44 -10.81 0.39
N ASN A 198 13.70 -10.11 1.24
CA ASN A 198 13.19 -10.68 2.49
C ASN A 198 12.01 -11.61 2.26
N TYR A 199 11.11 -11.23 1.36
CA TYR A 199 9.90 -11.98 1.00
C TYR A 199 9.87 -12.24 -0.52
N PRO A 200 10.56 -13.29 -1.00
CA PRO A 200 10.58 -13.64 -2.41
C PRO A 200 9.26 -14.28 -2.84
N ILE A 201 8.70 -13.83 -3.94
CA ILE A 201 7.55 -14.46 -4.61
C ILE A 201 8.02 -14.93 -5.99
N PRO A 202 8.28 -16.22 -6.18
CA PRO A 202 8.69 -16.73 -7.49
C PRO A 202 7.55 -16.59 -8.50
N GLY A 203 7.83 -15.93 -9.63
CA GLY A 203 6.82 -15.68 -10.65
C GLY A 203 7.34 -14.95 -11.88
N ASN A 204 6.56 -14.97 -12.95
CA ASN A 204 6.86 -14.39 -14.24
C ASN A 204 6.66 -12.88 -14.26
N ASP A 205 7.72 -12.12 -14.38
CA ASP A 205 7.70 -10.67 -14.41
C ASP A 205 7.53 -10.06 -15.82
N ASP A 206 7.48 -10.89 -16.86
CA ASP A 206 7.27 -10.47 -18.27
C ASP A 206 5.80 -10.48 -18.69
N ALA A 207 4.96 -11.28 -18.04
CA ALA A 207 3.56 -11.40 -18.40
C ALA A 207 2.71 -10.34 -17.67
N ILE A 208 2.00 -9.48 -18.41
CA ILE A 208 1.13 -8.43 -17.88
C ILE A 208 0.12 -9.00 -16.88
N ARG A 209 -0.51 -10.15 -17.20
CA ARG A 209 -1.49 -10.81 -16.34
C ARG A 209 -0.89 -11.32 -15.01
N SER A 210 0.34 -11.82 -15.06
CA SER A 210 1.07 -12.31 -13.90
C SER A 210 1.39 -11.15 -12.94
N VAL A 211 1.96 -10.06 -13.48
CA VAL A 211 2.27 -8.85 -12.70
C VAL A 211 1.00 -8.24 -12.11
N ALA A 212 -0.08 -8.13 -12.91
CA ALA A 212 -1.35 -7.59 -12.43
C ALA A 212 -1.96 -8.44 -11.31
N LEU A 213 -1.94 -9.78 -11.44
CA LEU A 213 -2.46 -10.68 -10.43
C LEU A 213 -1.71 -10.54 -9.10
N LEU A 214 -0.37 -10.65 -9.13
CA LEU A 214 0.43 -10.60 -7.91
C LEU A 214 0.40 -9.21 -7.26
N THR A 215 0.45 -8.14 -8.06
CA THR A 215 0.32 -6.78 -7.52
C THR A 215 -1.05 -6.54 -6.89
N ARG A 216 -2.12 -7.08 -7.47
CA ARG A 216 -3.46 -7.06 -6.89
C ARG A 216 -3.51 -7.78 -5.54
N VAL A 217 -2.90 -8.95 -5.44
CA VAL A 217 -2.83 -9.73 -4.19
C VAL A 217 -2.18 -8.94 -3.07
N ILE A 218 -1.05 -8.29 -3.37
CA ILE A 218 -0.38 -7.42 -2.38
C ILE A 218 -1.24 -6.21 -2.02
N ALA A 219 -1.93 -5.60 -2.99
CA ALA A 219 -2.87 -4.52 -2.71
C ALA A 219 -4.09 -4.97 -1.89
N ASP A 220 -4.58 -6.19 -2.09
CA ASP A 220 -5.66 -6.77 -1.28
C ASP A 220 -5.20 -6.99 0.17
N ALA A 221 -3.94 -7.43 0.39
CA ALA A 221 -3.33 -7.51 1.73
C ALA A 221 -3.26 -6.14 2.41
N VAL A 222 -2.89 -5.10 1.66
CA VAL A 222 -2.89 -3.71 2.16
C VAL A 222 -4.31 -3.28 2.54
N ALA A 223 -5.30 -3.55 1.70
CA ALA A 223 -6.70 -3.20 1.97
C ALA A 223 -7.22 -3.88 3.25
N GLU A 224 -6.95 -5.18 3.44
CA GLU A 224 -7.30 -5.88 4.69
C GLU A 224 -6.58 -5.29 5.92
N GLY A 225 -5.29 -4.95 5.79
CA GLY A 225 -4.54 -4.28 6.87
C GLY A 225 -5.13 -2.92 7.25
N LEU A 226 -5.55 -2.12 6.26
CA LEU A 226 -6.24 -0.84 6.50
C LEU A 226 -7.59 -1.03 7.18
N MET A 227 -8.37 -2.05 6.80
CA MET A 227 -9.65 -2.38 7.44
C MET A 227 -9.43 -2.83 8.89
N ALA A 228 -8.42 -3.67 9.16
CA ALA A 228 -8.07 -4.09 10.51
C ALA A 228 -7.68 -2.91 11.41
N ARG A 229 -6.90 -1.96 10.87
CA ARG A 229 -6.54 -0.73 11.58
C ARG A 229 -7.75 0.15 11.88
N ALA A 230 -8.65 0.33 10.91
CA ALA A 230 -9.87 1.11 11.09
C ALA A 230 -10.81 0.47 12.13
N GLY A 231 -10.91 -0.87 12.14
CA GLY A 231 -11.69 -1.61 13.14
C GLY A 231 -11.10 -1.49 14.55
N ALA A 232 -9.77 -1.55 14.68
CA ALA A 232 -9.10 -1.34 15.97
C ALA A 232 -9.30 0.09 16.49
N ALA A 233 -9.14 1.10 15.63
CA ALA A 233 -9.37 2.49 16.00
C ALA A 233 -10.84 2.77 16.41
N SER A 234 -11.80 2.10 15.78
CA SER A 234 -13.22 2.19 16.15
C SER A 234 -13.50 1.50 17.50
N ALA A 235 -12.79 0.40 17.81
CA ALA A 235 -12.91 -0.29 19.09
C ALA A 235 -12.27 0.49 20.24
N GLU A 236 -11.16 1.17 19.99
CA GLU A 236 -10.53 2.08 20.98
C GLU A 236 -11.34 3.37 21.19
N GLY A 237 -11.98 3.89 20.15
CA GLY A 237 -12.87 5.07 20.23
C GLY A 237 -14.24 4.76 20.83
N SER A 238 -14.65 3.50 20.94
CA SER A 238 -15.87 3.04 21.59
C SER A 238 -15.64 2.48 22.99
N ALA A 239 -14.41 2.43 23.46
CA ALA A 239 -14.13 2.29 24.89
C ALA A 239 -14.54 3.62 25.54
N GLU A 240 -15.81 3.75 25.92
CA GLU A 240 -16.26 4.74 26.89
C GLU A 240 -15.25 4.68 28.05
N GLU A 241 -14.60 5.81 28.33
CA GLU A 241 -13.87 5.95 29.59
C GLU A 241 -14.82 5.49 30.69
N PRO A 242 -14.42 4.58 31.58
CA PRO A 242 -15.31 4.15 32.64
C PRO A 242 -15.70 5.40 33.39
N LEU A 243 -16.99 5.78 33.29
CA LEU A 243 -17.56 6.93 33.99
C LEU A 243 -17.00 6.97 35.40
N ALA A 244 -16.40 8.07 35.79
CA ALA A 244 -15.83 8.24 37.11
C ALA A 244 -16.90 7.90 38.17
N GLU A 245 -16.50 7.31 39.33
CA GLU A 245 -17.45 6.86 40.37
C GLU A 245 -18.46 7.94 40.73
N TRP A 246 -18.05 9.20 40.77
CA TRP A 246 -18.93 10.33 41.02
C TRP A 246 -19.97 10.60 39.94
N GLU A 247 -19.66 10.29 38.64
CA GLU A 247 -20.59 10.41 37.52
C GLU A 247 -21.65 9.31 37.55
N ARG A 248 -21.27 8.09 38.01
CA ARG A 248 -22.21 6.99 38.22
C ARG A 248 -23.16 7.28 39.37
N GLU A 249 -22.67 7.89 40.45
CA GLU A 249 -23.49 8.33 41.58
C GLU A 249 -24.45 9.44 41.19
N LEU A 250 -24.06 10.39 40.34
CA LEU A 250 -24.91 11.46 39.82
C LEU A 250 -26.05 10.92 38.94
N LEU A 251 -25.76 9.97 38.07
CA LEU A 251 -26.75 9.29 37.21
C LEU A 251 -27.70 8.40 38.03
N ALA A 252 -27.20 7.71 39.05
CA ALA A 252 -28.02 6.93 39.96
C ALA A 252 -28.91 7.83 40.86
N GLY A 253 -28.40 9.00 41.25
CA GLY A 253 -29.15 9.98 42.04
C GLY A 253 -30.25 10.68 41.23
N ALA A 254 -30.01 10.94 39.95
CA ALA A 254 -31.03 11.54 39.05
C ALA A 254 -32.18 10.55 38.74
N GLY A 255 -31.90 9.25 38.60
CA GLY A 255 -32.93 8.23 38.41
C GLY A 255 -33.82 8.02 39.64
N ALA A 256 -33.27 8.16 40.86
CA ALA A 256 -34.02 8.05 42.10
C ALA A 256 -34.93 9.30 42.36
N ALA A 257 -34.54 10.47 41.87
CA ALA A 257 -35.36 11.66 41.93
C ALA A 257 -36.58 11.64 41.00
N ASP A 258 -36.43 11.06 39.81
CA ASP A 258 -37.53 10.89 38.84
C ASP A 258 -38.57 9.84 39.31
N GLU A 259 -38.13 8.73 39.96
CA GLU A 259 -39.02 7.75 40.55
C GLU A 259 -39.80 8.29 41.74
N ALA A 260 -39.15 9.14 42.56
CA ALA A 260 -39.83 9.79 43.69
C ALA A 260 -40.87 10.81 43.23
N ALA A 261 -40.59 11.60 42.17
CA ALA A 261 -41.51 12.53 41.57
C ALA A 261 -42.72 11.82 40.89
N ALA A 262 -42.51 10.69 40.26
CA ALA A 262 -43.58 9.89 39.65
C ALA A 262 -44.51 9.23 40.72
N ALA A 263 -43.95 8.86 41.90
CA ALA A 263 -44.74 8.30 43.00
C ALA A 263 -45.61 9.36 43.70
N GLU A 264 -45.16 10.61 43.80
CA GLU A 264 -45.97 11.70 44.37
C GLU A 264 -47.17 12.09 43.46
N VAL A 265 -46.99 12.06 42.14
CA VAL A 265 -48.08 12.40 41.19
C VAL A 265 -49.17 11.32 41.21
N THR A 266 -48.79 10.04 41.32
CA THR A 266 -49.79 8.93 41.41
C THR A 266 -50.56 8.91 42.74
N SER A 267 -49.94 9.35 43.83
CA SER A 267 -50.63 9.44 45.11
C SER A 267 -51.59 10.64 45.21
N ALA A 268 -51.30 11.73 44.48
CA ALA A 268 -52.20 12.92 44.41
C ALA A 268 -53.44 12.67 43.53
N GLU A 269 -53.32 11.90 42.47
CA GLU A 269 -54.46 11.51 41.62
C GLU A 269 -55.44 10.55 42.32
N LEU A 270 -54.95 9.63 43.15
CA LEU A 270 -55.80 8.71 43.91
C LEU A 270 -56.58 9.38 45.07
N ALA A 271 -56.12 10.55 45.54
CA ALA A 271 -56.80 11.31 46.59
C ALA A 271 -57.95 12.21 46.08
N THR A 272 -57.99 12.48 44.77
CA THR A 272 -59.06 13.32 44.15
C THR A 272 -60.23 12.52 43.63
N GLU A 273 -60.17 11.22 43.54
CA GLU A 273 -61.33 10.34 43.12
C GLU A 273 -62.18 9.84 44.29
N GLN A 274 -61.89 10.19 45.55
CA GLN A 274 -62.66 9.80 46.72
C GLN A 274 -63.33 10.96 47.52
N SER A 275 -63.68 12.10 46.84
CA SER A 275 -64.45 13.15 47.48
C SER A 275 -65.66 13.52 46.67
#